data_a0cd7751f8625d0b48d0dc005896e7ca
#
_entry.id   a0cd7751f8625d0b48d0dc005896e7ca
#
_cell.length_a   1.000
_cell.length_b   1.000
_cell.length_c   1.000
_cell.angle_alpha   90.00
_cell.angle_beta   90.00
_cell.angle_gamma   90.00
#
_symmetry.space_group_name_H-M   'P 1'
#
loop_
_entity.id
_entity.type
_entity.pdbx_description
1 polymer ?
#
loop_
_entity_poly.entity_id
_entity_poly.type
_entity_poly.pdbx_seq_one_letter_code
_entity_poly.pdbx_strand_id
1 'polypeptide(L)'
;MDLNTKRRRVLQAAGGLAAAVGLAGCAGGQSEAASPSESPAATSTTDRTPEGTADQAAEPAGTKTVFHFSGAPDEQGHAVANVQNLLADETVETAEVALVTNGSGIELLTESGTSHSEAVATLAERGVSLLVCSNSMDALGVAESDLLPDAESVPSGVGALSRLQSEGYGYIKTP
;
A
#
# COMPACT_ATOMS: atom_id res chain seq x y z
N MET A 1 48.16 18.38 0.96
CA MET A 1 48.38 17.76 -0.36
C MET A 1 47.01 17.25 -0.78
N ASP A 2 46.36 18.13 -1.38
CA ASP A 2 45.82 18.36 -2.74
C ASP A 2 44.71 17.42 -3.10
N LEU A 3 43.48 17.89 -2.98
CA LEU A 3 42.65 18.58 -3.97
C LEU A 3 42.63 17.91 -5.34
N ASN A 4 41.53 17.32 -5.67
CA ASN A 4 41.12 17.38 -7.07
C ASN A 4 39.60 17.49 -7.25
N THR A 5 39.21 18.74 -7.37
CA THR A 5 37.97 19.25 -7.90
C THR A 5 37.88 18.92 -9.39
N LYS A 6 36.87 18.15 -9.82
CA LYS A 6 36.45 18.14 -11.21
C LYS A 6 34.95 18.37 -11.35
N ARG A 7 34.64 19.66 -11.48
CA ARG A 7 33.39 20.15 -12.06
C ARG A 7 33.32 19.71 -13.52
N ARG A 8 32.27 19.01 -13.89
CA ARG A 8 31.87 18.93 -15.30
C ARG A 8 30.58 19.68 -15.52
N ARG A 9 30.75 20.83 -16.17
CA ARG A 9 29.70 21.57 -16.86
C ARG A 9 29.21 20.72 -18.03
N VAL A 10 27.91 20.59 -18.19
CA VAL A 10 27.33 20.16 -19.45
C VAL A 10 26.39 21.24 -19.95
N LEU A 11 26.65 21.62 -21.18
CA LEU A 11 26.07 22.70 -21.95
C LEU A 11 24.56 22.52 -22.18
N GLN A 12 23.89 23.69 -22.12
CA GLN A 12 22.61 23.94 -22.77
C GLN A 12 22.78 23.89 -24.31
N ALA A 13 21.86 23.25 -24.98
CA ALA A 13 21.60 23.47 -26.40
C ALA A 13 20.11 23.77 -26.56
N ALA A 14 19.86 24.99 -26.97
CA ALA A 14 18.56 25.51 -27.35
C ALA A 14 18.37 25.28 -28.86
N GLY A 15 17.13 25.12 -29.30
CA GLY A 15 16.66 25.16 -30.68
C GLY A 15 15.43 24.28 -30.80
N GLY A 16 14.31 24.70 -31.31
CA GLY A 16 13.86 25.83 -32.10
C GLY A 16 12.47 25.48 -32.62
N LEU A 17 11.66 26.48 -32.76
CA LEU A 17 10.29 26.60 -33.27
C LEU A 17 9.88 25.67 -34.45
N ALA A 18 8.59 25.24 -34.47
CA ALA A 18 7.72 25.48 -35.60
C ALA A 18 6.23 25.25 -35.26
N ALA A 19 5.43 26.24 -35.54
CA ALA A 19 4.00 26.27 -35.46
C ALA A 19 3.38 25.65 -36.75
N ALA A 20 2.22 24.99 -36.62
CA ALA A 20 1.27 24.90 -37.74
C ALA A 20 -0.15 24.75 -37.19
N VAL A 21 -0.95 25.69 -37.60
CA VAL A 21 -2.38 25.89 -37.40
C VAL A 21 -3.17 24.96 -38.34
N GLY A 22 -4.26 24.39 -37.87
CA GLY A 22 -5.22 23.66 -38.72
C GLY A 22 -6.60 23.62 -38.07
N LEU A 23 -7.42 24.60 -38.38
CA LEU A 23 -8.88 24.67 -38.16
C LEU A 23 -9.62 23.88 -39.23
N ALA A 24 -10.68 23.20 -38.85
CA ALA A 24 -11.95 22.95 -39.55
C ALA A 24 -12.59 21.69 -38.92
N GLY A 25 -13.80 21.66 -38.36
CA GLY A 25 -15.05 22.28 -38.81
C GLY A 25 -16.04 21.17 -39.14
N CYS A 26 -17.33 21.37 -38.73
CA CYS A 26 -18.54 20.61 -39.06
C CYS A 26 -18.94 19.53 -38.07
N ALA A 27 -19.90 19.76 -37.18
CA ALA A 27 -21.35 20.05 -37.40
C ALA A 27 -22.18 18.80 -37.77
N GLY A 28 -23.10 18.45 -36.88
CA GLY A 28 -24.44 18.05 -37.26
C GLY A 28 -24.76 16.54 -37.19
N GLY A 29 -25.76 16.21 -36.40
CA GLY A 29 -26.48 14.96 -36.53
C GLY A 29 -27.24 14.56 -35.26
N GLN A 30 -28.39 15.21 -35.04
CA GLN A 30 -29.48 14.70 -34.18
C GLN A 30 -30.25 13.63 -34.97
N SER A 31 -30.60 12.55 -34.31
CA SER A 31 -31.85 11.78 -34.56
C SER A 31 -31.89 10.71 -33.48
N GLU A 32 -32.79 10.83 -32.61
CA GLU A 32 -34.16 10.31 -32.43
C GLU A 32 -34.29 8.88 -31.96
N ALA A 33 -35.00 8.84 -30.88
CA ALA A 33 -35.63 7.81 -30.09
C ALA A 33 -36.11 6.54 -30.83
N ALA A 34 -35.91 5.40 -30.16
CA ALA A 34 -36.89 4.33 -30.12
C ALA A 34 -36.58 3.38 -28.92
N SER A 35 -37.45 3.37 -27.94
CA SER A 35 -37.79 2.23 -27.04
C SER A 35 -39.04 1.58 -27.66
N PRO A 36 -39.51 0.43 -27.14
CA PRO A 36 -38.94 -0.67 -26.41
C PRO A 36 -39.23 -2.03 -27.10
N SER A 37 -38.60 -3.11 -26.67
CA SER A 37 -39.13 -4.43 -26.93
C SER A 37 -38.77 -5.41 -25.81
N GLU A 38 -39.78 -5.80 -25.21
CA GLU A 38 -40.18 -6.89 -24.34
C GLU A 38 -39.25 -8.09 -24.21
N SER A 39 -39.19 -8.53 -22.96
CA SER A 39 -38.77 -9.81 -22.40
C SER A 39 -39.44 -11.00 -23.08
N PRO A 40 -38.81 -12.18 -23.09
CA PRO A 40 -39.47 -13.22 -22.34
C PRO A 40 -38.60 -13.93 -21.30
N ALA A 41 -39.23 -14.17 -20.18
CA ALA A 41 -38.79 -15.03 -19.12
C ALA A 41 -38.48 -16.45 -19.63
N ALA A 42 -37.32 -16.96 -19.27
CA ALA A 42 -37.06 -18.39 -19.26
C ALA A 42 -36.59 -18.78 -17.85
N THR A 43 -37.55 -19.30 -17.13
CA THR A 43 -37.37 -20.04 -15.88
C THR A 43 -36.54 -21.30 -16.20
N SER A 44 -35.33 -21.35 -15.67
CA SER A 44 -34.59 -22.61 -15.55
C SER A 44 -34.14 -22.75 -14.10
N THR A 45 -34.99 -23.38 -13.34
CA THR A 45 -34.67 -23.95 -12.04
C THR A 45 -33.66 -25.08 -12.28
N THR A 46 -32.40 -24.83 -12.03
CA THR A 46 -31.43 -25.89 -11.86
C THR A 46 -31.10 -25.94 -10.38
N ASP A 47 -31.73 -26.87 -9.74
CA ASP A 47 -31.38 -27.39 -8.42
C ASP A 47 -29.91 -27.84 -8.48
N ARG A 48 -29.01 -27.02 -7.91
CA ARG A 48 -27.64 -27.37 -7.66
C ARG A 48 -27.45 -27.46 -6.16
N THR A 49 -27.66 -28.69 -5.67
CA THR A 49 -27.12 -29.10 -4.38
C THR A 49 -25.64 -28.79 -4.34
N PRO A 50 -25.14 -27.95 -3.43
CA PRO A 50 -23.70 -27.81 -3.20
C PRO A 50 -23.25 -28.95 -2.27
N GLU A 51 -22.91 -30.11 -2.83
CA GLU A 51 -21.98 -31.03 -2.16
C GLU A 51 -20.57 -30.52 -2.41
N GLY A 52 -19.97 -30.02 -1.37
CA GLY A 52 -18.57 -29.57 -1.37
C GLY A 52 -18.25 -29.05 0.01
N THR A 53 -18.23 -29.92 1.00
CA THR A 53 -17.56 -29.63 2.28
C THR A 53 -16.08 -29.61 1.97
N ALA A 54 -15.58 -28.48 1.45
CA ALA A 54 -14.16 -28.14 1.59
C ALA A 54 -13.95 -27.94 3.09
N ASP A 55 -13.02 -28.69 3.64
CA ASP A 55 -12.45 -28.50 4.96
C ASP A 55 -11.87 -27.07 5.00
N GLN A 56 -12.72 -26.08 5.32
CA GLN A 56 -12.29 -24.73 5.61
C GLN A 56 -11.63 -24.84 6.97
N ALA A 57 -10.31 -24.86 6.98
CA ALA A 57 -9.55 -24.54 8.18
C ALA A 57 -10.23 -23.31 8.79
N ALA A 58 -10.68 -23.42 10.04
CA ALA A 58 -11.38 -22.32 10.70
C ALA A 58 -10.49 -21.08 10.63
N GLU A 59 -10.96 -20.06 9.89
CA GLU A 59 -10.35 -18.74 9.91
C GLU A 59 -10.24 -18.30 11.36
N PRO A 60 -9.12 -17.70 11.79
CA PRO A 60 -8.98 -17.24 13.15
C PRO A 60 -10.16 -16.32 13.49
N ALA A 61 -10.82 -16.59 14.61
CA ALA A 61 -11.88 -15.73 15.09
C ALA A 61 -11.28 -14.36 15.35
N GLY A 62 -11.82 -13.31 14.71
CA GLY A 62 -11.35 -11.93 14.86
C GLY A 62 -10.99 -11.25 13.53
N THR A 63 -10.73 -9.98 13.62
CA THR A 63 -10.38 -9.14 12.46
C THR A 63 -8.89 -9.23 12.15
N LYS A 64 -8.57 -9.22 10.85
CA LYS A 64 -7.21 -9.02 10.36
C LYS A 64 -7.08 -7.58 9.88
N THR A 65 -6.05 -6.87 10.30
CA THR A 65 -5.88 -5.45 9.96
C THR A 65 -4.48 -5.18 9.45
N VAL A 66 -4.37 -4.49 8.32
CA VAL A 66 -3.10 -3.95 7.84
C VAL A 66 -3.10 -2.42 7.92
N PHE A 67 -2.15 -1.89 8.68
CA PHE A 67 -1.81 -0.48 8.69
C PHE A 67 -0.78 -0.18 7.60
N HIS A 68 -0.99 0.93 6.91
CA HIS A 68 -0.06 1.40 5.90
C HIS A 68 0.49 2.78 6.29
N PHE A 69 1.80 2.85 6.48
CA PHE A 69 2.51 4.09 6.78
C PHE A 69 3.48 4.46 5.64
N SER A 70 3.32 5.64 5.08
CA SER A 70 4.21 6.21 4.05
C SER A 70 4.55 7.67 4.36
N GLY A 71 4.27 8.10 5.59
CA GLY A 71 4.38 9.48 6.04
C GLY A 71 5.81 9.90 6.38
N ALA A 72 5.92 11.16 6.79
CA ALA A 72 7.17 11.77 7.20
C ALA A 72 7.59 11.35 8.63
N PRO A 73 8.86 11.58 9.03
CA PRO A 73 9.34 11.19 10.36
C PRO A 73 8.56 11.78 11.53
N ASP A 74 8.02 12.97 11.41
CA ASP A 74 7.19 13.62 12.44
C ASP A 74 5.81 12.98 12.62
N GLU A 75 5.38 12.15 11.68
CA GLU A 75 4.11 11.41 11.72
C GLU A 75 4.27 9.99 12.31
N GLN A 76 5.50 9.52 12.55
CA GLN A 76 5.79 8.17 13.06
C GLN A 76 5.05 7.85 14.36
N GLY A 77 4.98 8.82 15.27
CA GLY A 77 4.28 8.66 16.55
C GLY A 77 2.78 8.38 16.39
N HIS A 78 2.15 9.01 15.38
CA HIS A 78 0.74 8.74 15.06
C HIS A 78 0.55 7.34 14.49
N ALA A 79 1.46 6.89 13.63
CA ALA A 79 1.40 5.54 13.07
C ALA A 79 1.49 4.46 14.17
N VAL A 80 2.46 4.59 15.07
CA VAL A 80 2.61 3.68 16.22
C VAL A 80 1.39 3.73 17.13
N ALA A 81 0.89 4.92 17.46
CA ALA A 81 -0.28 5.08 18.33
C ALA A 81 -1.54 4.44 17.74
N ASN A 82 -1.76 4.54 16.43
CA ASN A 82 -2.91 3.91 15.78
C ASN A 82 -2.89 2.38 15.91
N VAL A 83 -1.73 1.76 15.74
CA VAL A 83 -1.58 0.30 15.94
C VAL A 83 -1.80 -0.07 17.41
N GLN A 84 -1.21 0.69 18.34
CA GLN A 84 -1.38 0.48 19.78
C GLN A 84 -2.84 0.60 20.21
N ASN A 85 -3.56 1.60 19.68
CA ASN A 85 -4.96 1.83 19.99
C ASN A 85 -5.84 0.66 19.52
N LEU A 86 -5.62 0.13 18.30
CA LEU A 86 -6.34 -1.06 17.85
C LEU A 86 -6.08 -2.25 18.78
N LEU A 87 -4.81 -2.49 19.12
CA LEU A 87 -4.45 -3.61 19.98
C LEU A 87 -4.97 -3.46 21.43
N ALA A 88 -5.30 -2.26 21.87
CA ALA A 88 -5.86 -1.98 23.19
C ALA A 88 -7.40 -1.92 23.19
N ASP A 89 -8.03 -1.94 22.02
CA ASP A 89 -9.49 -1.83 21.89
C ASP A 89 -10.16 -3.19 22.18
N GLU A 90 -10.76 -3.30 23.36
CA GLU A 90 -11.47 -4.51 23.80
C GLU A 90 -12.81 -4.73 23.07
N THR A 91 -13.26 -3.77 22.25
CA THR A 91 -14.49 -3.91 21.48
C THR A 91 -14.28 -4.60 20.13
N VAL A 92 -13.03 -4.76 19.73
CA VAL A 92 -12.62 -5.43 18.48
C VAL A 92 -11.81 -6.67 18.80
N GLU A 93 -12.33 -7.84 18.46
CA GLU A 93 -11.54 -9.07 18.50
C GLU A 93 -10.51 -9.02 17.36
N THR A 94 -9.24 -8.89 17.69
CA THR A 94 -8.14 -8.75 16.74
C THR A 94 -7.37 -10.05 16.61
N ALA A 95 -7.35 -10.64 15.41
CA ALA A 95 -6.65 -11.89 15.12
C ALA A 95 -5.22 -11.63 14.61
N GLU A 96 -5.07 -10.80 13.60
CA GLU A 96 -3.77 -10.53 12.97
C GLU A 96 -3.61 -9.04 12.66
N VAL A 97 -2.43 -8.50 12.92
CA VAL A 97 -2.09 -7.10 12.60
C VAL A 97 -0.77 -7.05 11.84
N ALA A 98 -0.73 -6.28 10.78
CA ALA A 98 0.48 -5.96 10.05
C ALA A 98 0.65 -4.44 9.92
N LEU A 99 1.89 -3.97 9.98
CA LEU A 99 2.29 -2.62 9.65
C LEU A 99 3.20 -2.66 8.42
N VAL A 100 2.74 -2.12 7.30
CA VAL A 100 3.50 -2.02 6.06
C VAL A 100 3.99 -0.60 5.87
N THR A 101 5.31 -0.43 5.68
CA THR A 101 5.93 0.87 5.45
C THR A 101 6.50 0.96 4.04
N ASN A 102 6.36 2.13 3.39
CA ASN A 102 7.00 2.47 2.12
C ASN A 102 7.30 3.97 2.02
N GLY A 103 7.98 4.39 0.94
CA GLY A 103 8.45 5.77 0.81
C GLY A 103 9.30 6.18 2.01
N SER A 104 9.14 7.41 2.49
CA SER A 104 9.82 7.90 3.71
C SER A 104 9.37 7.18 4.97
N GLY A 105 8.20 6.56 4.97
CA GLY A 105 7.67 5.82 6.11
C GLY A 105 8.52 4.63 6.54
N ILE A 106 9.44 4.11 5.68
CA ILE A 106 10.34 3.02 6.07
C ILE A 106 11.26 3.40 7.22
N GLU A 107 11.56 4.69 7.40
CA GLU A 107 12.41 5.19 8.48
C GLU A 107 11.86 4.82 9.88
N LEU A 108 10.54 4.63 10.02
CA LEU A 108 9.94 4.15 11.26
C LEU A 108 10.51 2.79 11.72
N LEU A 109 10.92 1.95 10.78
CA LEU A 109 11.41 0.60 11.02
C LEU A 109 12.93 0.47 10.84
N THR A 110 13.68 1.59 10.89
CA THR A 110 15.15 1.61 10.83
C THR A 110 15.75 2.10 12.14
N GLU A 111 16.96 1.61 12.48
CA GLU A 111 17.66 1.97 13.72
C GLU A 111 17.96 3.47 13.82
N SER A 112 18.34 4.10 12.70
CA SER A 112 18.74 5.53 12.68
C SER A 112 17.58 6.49 12.38
N GLY A 113 16.48 6.00 11.81
CA GLY A 113 15.37 6.83 11.34
C GLY A 113 14.23 6.97 12.34
N THR A 114 14.13 6.06 13.31
CA THR A 114 13.05 6.09 14.29
C THR A 114 13.48 6.60 15.66
N SER A 115 12.61 7.39 16.28
CA SER A 115 12.68 7.70 17.71
C SER A 115 11.72 6.84 18.55
N HIS A 116 11.09 5.85 17.95
CA HIS A 116 10.03 5.01 18.54
C HIS A 116 10.42 3.53 18.64
N SER A 117 11.71 3.20 18.63
CA SER A 117 12.21 1.81 18.59
C SER A 117 11.64 0.91 19.67
N GLU A 118 11.56 1.38 20.92
CA GLU A 118 10.97 0.61 22.03
C GLU A 118 9.48 0.33 21.81
N ALA A 119 8.74 1.30 21.30
CA ALA A 119 7.31 1.12 21.02
C ALA A 119 7.11 0.16 19.84
N VAL A 120 7.95 0.22 18.80
CA VAL A 120 7.91 -0.71 17.66
C VAL A 120 8.26 -2.13 18.13
N ALA A 121 9.28 -2.32 18.97
CA ALA A 121 9.61 -3.62 19.55
C ALA A 121 8.43 -4.20 20.36
N THR A 122 7.73 -3.36 21.14
CA THR A 122 6.52 -3.77 21.84
C THR A 122 5.41 -4.22 20.90
N LEU A 123 5.27 -3.59 19.72
CA LEU A 123 4.31 -4.05 18.72
C LEU A 123 4.69 -5.44 18.18
N ALA A 124 5.95 -5.67 17.87
CA ALA A 124 6.45 -6.98 17.44
C ALA A 124 6.21 -8.06 18.50
N GLU A 125 6.52 -7.79 19.78
CA GLU A 125 6.24 -8.70 20.90
C GLU A 125 4.75 -9.06 21.03
N ARG A 126 3.86 -8.15 20.59
CA ARG A 126 2.42 -8.39 20.54
C ARG A 126 1.95 -9.08 19.26
N GLY A 127 2.87 -9.52 18.40
CA GLY A 127 2.58 -10.27 17.19
C GLY A 127 2.26 -9.42 15.96
N VAL A 128 2.57 -8.13 15.97
CA VAL A 128 2.43 -7.28 14.77
C VAL A 128 3.53 -7.61 13.77
N SER A 129 3.15 -7.96 12.54
CA SER A 129 4.11 -8.13 11.43
C SER A 129 4.59 -6.75 10.95
N LEU A 130 5.91 -6.50 11.02
CA LEU A 130 6.54 -5.24 10.63
C LEU A 130 7.20 -5.39 9.26
N LEU A 131 6.59 -4.82 8.22
CA LEU A 131 6.98 -5.05 6.82
C LEU A 131 7.52 -3.78 6.16
N VAL A 132 8.72 -3.87 5.58
CA VAL A 132 9.44 -2.76 4.94
C VAL A 132 9.56 -2.99 3.44
N CYS A 133 9.20 -2.00 2.64
CA CYS A 133 9.29 -2.04 1.19
C CYS A 133 10.74 -1.99 0.69
N SER A 134 11.26 -3.07 0.07
CA SER A 134 12.62 -3.09 -0.51
C SER A 134 12.84 -2.05 -1.60
N ASN A 135 11.84 -1.79 -2.45
CA ASN A 135 11.94 -0.72 -3.45
C ASN A 135 12.17 0.66 -2.82
N SER A 136 11.61 0.91 -1.61
CA SER A 136 11.83 2.16 -0.89
C SER A 136 13.20 2.16 -0.20
N MET A 137 13.65 1.02 0.31
CA MET A 137 14.98 0.86 0.86
C MET A 137 16.04 1.17 -0.20
N ASP A 138 15.93 0.59 -1.39
CA ASP A 138 16.82 0.85 -2.52
C ASP A 138 16.84 2.34 -2.91
N ALA A 139 15.66 2.97 -2.98
CA ALA A 139 15.53 4.37 -3.36
C ALA A 139 16.14 5.34 -2.33
N LEU A 140 16.12 4.96 -1.05
CA LEU A 140 16.63 5.78 0.06
C LEU A 140 18.02 5.36 0.54
N GLY A 141 18.58 4.28 -0.03
CA GLY A 141 19.91 3.78 0.33
C GLY A 141 19.96 3.12 1.71
N VAL A 142 18.85 2.52 2.15
CA VAL A 142 18.73 1.78 3.42
C VAL A 142 19.07 0.32 3.17
N ALA A 143 20.01 -0.23 3.94
CA ALA A 143 20.35 -1.65 3.89
C ALA A 143 19.48 -2.48 4.86
N GLU A 144 19.39 -3.79 4.64
CA GLU A 144 18.67 -4.68 5.57
C GLU A 144 19.28 -4.68 6.98
N SER A 145 20.60 -4.45 7.09
CA SER A 145 21.28 -4.31 8.37
C SER A 145 20.90 -3.06 9.15
N ASP A 146 20.23 -2.09 8.53
CA ASP A 146 19.79 -0.85 9.14
C ASP A 146 18.36 -0.97 9.69
N LEU A 147 17.69 -2.09 9.44
CA LEU A 147 16.34 -2.35 9.94
C LEU A 147 16.37 -2.70 11.43
N LEU A 148 15.27 -2.39 12.12
CA LEU A 148 15.03 -2.88 13.47
C LEU A 148 14.96 -4.43 13.45
N PRO A 149 15.37 -5.12 14.55
CA PRO A 149 15.52 -6.58 14.57
C PRO A 149 14.28 -7.37 14.16
N ASP A 150 13.09 -6.85 14.44
CA ASP A 150 11.81 -7.51 14.16
C ASP A 150 11.16 -7.06 12.83
N ALA A 151 11.84 -6.20 12.08
CA ALA A 151 11.35 -5.72 10.80
C ALA A 151 11.82 -6.64 9.66
N GLU A 152 10.92 -6.95 8.75
CA GLU A 152 11.15 -7.82 7.60
C GLU A 152 11.00 -7.05 6.29
N SER A 153 11.96 -7.21 5.36
CA SER A 153 11.86 -6.63 4.03
C SER A 153 10.92 -7.44 3.14
N VAL A 154 10.06 -6.72 2.40
CA VAL A 154 9.20 -7.30 1.36
C VAL A 154 9.51 -6.66 0.01
N PRO A 155 9.45 -7.40 -1.11
CA PRO A 155 9.85 -6.87 -2.42
C PRO A 155 9.15 -5.57 -2.79
N SER A 156 7.88 -5.41 -2.41
CA SER A 156 7.09 -4.21 -2.68
C SER A 156 6.06 -3.99 -1.58
N GLY A 157 6.05 -2.81 -0.97
CA GLY A 157 5.05 -2.45 0.04
C GLY A 157 3.62 -2.50 -0.51
N VAL A 158 3.39 -1.94 -1.71
CA VAL A 158 2.06 -2.00 -2.35
C VAL A 158 1.67 -3.43 -2.74
N GLY A 159 2.63 -4.28 -3.11
CA GLY A 159 2.41 -5.70 -3.36
C GLY A 159 2.00 -6.44 -2.08
N ALA A 160 2.69 -6.18 -0.97
CA ALA A 160 2.34 -6.73 0.34
C ALA A 160 0.94 -6.31 0.78
N LEU A 161 0.59 -5.01 0.62
CA LEU A 161 -0.75 -4.51 0.91
C LEU A 161 -1.83 -5.20 0.07
N SER A 162 -1.59 -5.37 -1.24
CA SER A 162 -2.53 -6.05 -2.13
C SER A 162 -2.73 -7.52 -1.72
N ARG A 163 -1.65 -8.23 -1.40
CA ARG A 163 -1.70 -9.61 -0.93
C ARG A 163 -2.46 -9.74 0.39
N LEU A 164 -2.12 -8.94 1.39
CA LEU A 164 -2.78 -8.97 2.70
C LEU A 164 -4.29 -8.68 2.57
N GLN A 165 -4.68 -7.71 1.73
CA GLN A 165 -6.10 -7.45 1.48
C GLN A 165 -6.80 -8.64 0.82
N SER A 166 -6.13 -9.38 -0.09
CA SER A 166 -6.70 -10.60 -0.66
C SER A 166 -6.81 -11.76 0.33
N GLU A 167 -6.04 -11.70 1.42
CA GLU A 167 -6.06 -12.62 2.56
C GLU A 167 -7.06 -12.20 3.66
N GLY A 168 -7.88 -11.18 3.38
CA GLY A 168 -8.96 -10.73 4.28
C GLY A 168 -8.57 -9.61 5.25
N TYR A 169 -7.40 -9.00 5.12
CA TYR A 169 -7.03 -7.86 5.97
C TYR A 169 -7.81 -6.60 5.59
N GLY A 170 -8.43 -5.98 6.60
CA GLY A 170 -8.94 -4.62 6.50
C GLY A 170 -7.80 -3.61 6.39
N TYR A 171 -7.90 -2.65 5.47
CA TYR A 171 -6.85 -1.66 5.24
C TYR A 171 -7.10 -0.37 6.01
N ILE A 172 -6.09 0.09 6.75
CA ILE A 172 -6.08 1.39 7.43
C ILE A 172 -4.83 2.17 7.00
N LYS A 173 -5.04 3.31 6.34
CA LYS A 173 -3.95 4.25 6.11
C LYS A 173 -3.69 5.02 7.41
N THR A 174 -2.43 5.05 7.84
CA THR A 174 -1.98 5.96 8.90
C THR A 174 -1.34 7.19 8.28
N PRO A 175 -1.32 8.31 8.97
CA PRO A 175 -0.73 9.55 8.44
C PRO A 175 0.64 9.32 7.87
#